data_e3c47105757e4e03648514bbf9f28f11
#
_entry.id   e3c47105757e4e03648514bbf9f28f11
#
_cell.length_a   1.000
_cell.length_b   1.000
_cell.length_c   1.000
_cell.angle_alpha   90.00
_cell.angle_beta   90.00
_cell.angle_gamma   90.00
#
_symmetry.space_group_name_H-M   'P 1'
#
loop_
_entity.id
_entity.type
_entity.pdbx_description
1 polymer ?
#
loop_
_entity_poly.entity_id
_entity_poly.type
_entity_poly.pdbx_seq_one_letter_code
_entity_poly.pdbx_strand_id
1 'polypeptide(L)'
;MIQKPSDHIKTKFDKIGILLINLGTPENTDYWSMRKYLKQFLSDRRVIDVFKPLWWLILNGPILAFRPQKSGKAYKRIWDEKKGSPLRYITESQLKKIQDKFKSNDSLIFDYSMRYGKPSINEKLELLFQKGCSKLLILPLYPQYSASTTASVQDEVFKWLLKKRWQPSIRTIAPWFDDDKYITNIANSIQESFKKTGKPEHLIVSFHGVPRRYLLLGDPYHCHCQKTGRLIKEKLKWPDNKFTVSFQSRFGPEEWLKPYTDETLIELAKNGTKKISIISPGFVTDCLETLDEIKNEAPVSYTHLRAHETCPY
;
A
#
# COMPACT_ATOMS: atom_id res chain seq x y z
N MET A 1 42.32 32.45 -2.34
CA MET A 1 40.94 31.96 -2.52
C MET A 1 40.89 31.22 -3.88
N ILE A 2 40.43 29.98 -3.88
CA ILE A 2 40.21 29.25 -5.13
C ILE A 2 38.98 29.88 -5.80
N GLN A 3 39.17 30.52 -6.96
CA GLN A 3 38.07 31.10 -7.74
C GLN A 3 37.23 29.95 -8.34
N LYS A 4 35.93 30.04 -8.12
CA LYS A 4 34.98 29.10 -8.73
C LYS A 4 34.96 29.32 -10.25
N PRO A 5 35.02 28.25 -11.09
CA PRO A 5 34.90 28.41 -12.54
C PRO A 5 33.64 29.17 -12.93
N SER A 6 33.72 29.99 -13.97
CA SER A 6 32.62 30.87 -14.41
C SER A 6 31.37 30.11 -14.88
N ASP A 7 31.59 28.90 -15.39
CA ASP A 7 30.57 27.96 -15.89
C ASP A 7 30.10 26.93 -14.83
N HIS A 8 30.57 27.12 -13.59
CA HIS A 8 30.15 26.20 -12.51
C HIS A 8 28.68 26.37 -12.18
N ILE A 9 27.94 25.29 -12.22
CA ILE A 9 26.52 25.25 -11.84
C ILE A 9 26.36 25.76 -10.39
N LYS A 10 25.54 26.80 -10.22
CA LYS A 10 25.20 27.35 -8.89
C LYS A 10 24.21 26.44 -8.22
N THR A 11 24.69 25.50 -7.39
CA THR A 11 23.82 24.61 -6.64
C THR A 11 24.03 24.84 -5.15
N LYS A 12 22.94 25.14 -4.45
CA LYS A 12 22.91 25.16 -3.00
C LYS A 12 22.25 23.86 -2.52
N PHE A 13 23.03 22.99 -1.91
CA PHE A 13 22.58 21.67 -1.48
C PHE A 13 22.56 21.60 0.05
N ASP A 14 21.60 22.28 0.66
CA ASP A 14 21.44 22.38 2.10
C ASP A 14 20.11 21.81 2.60
N LYS A 15 19.31 21.24 1.71
CA LYS A 15 17.96 20.75 2.02
C LYS A 15 17.90 19.24 2.17
N ILE A 16 16.87 18.80 2.89
CA ILE A 16 16.52 17.41 3.09
C ILE A 16 15.18 17.15 2.42
N GLY A 17 15.15 16.26 1.45
CA GLY A 17 13.92 15.82 0.79
C GLY A 17 13.33 14.60 1.50
N ILE A 18 12.06 14.64 1.81
CA ILE A 18 11.30 13.51 2.34
C ILE A 18 10.26 13.11 1.29
N LEU A 19 10.41 11.90 0.74
CA LEU A 19 9.54 11.39 -0.30
C LEU A 19 8.65 10.28 0.25
N LEU A 20 7.35 10.57 0.39
CA LEU A 20 6.32 9.58 0.70
C LEU A 20 6.04 8.76 -0.57
N ILE A 21 6.03 7.44 -0.48
CA ILE A 21 5.80 6.59 -1.65
C ILE A 21 4.69 5.59 -1.37
N ASN A 22 3.62 5.67 -2.17
CA ASN A 22 2.52 4.72 -2.13
C ASN A 22 2.52 3.83 -3.39
N LEU A 23 1.68 2.79 -3.40
CA LEU A 23 1.59 1.79 -4.46
C LEU A 23 1.34 2.44 -5.83
N GLY A 24 0.35 3.29 -5.88
CA GLY A 24 -0.06 3.92 -7.11
C GLY A 24 -1.44 3.49 -7.58
N THR A 25 -1.87 4.14 -8.63
CA THR A 25 -3.23 4.01 -9.17
C THR A 25 -3.20 4.40 -10.65
N PRO A 26 -4.14 3.92 -11.45
CA PRO A 26 -4.27 4.41 -12.83
C PRO A 26 -4.61 5.90 -12.85
N GLU A 27 -4.32 6.56 -13.97
CA GLU A 27 -4.66 7.97 -14.16
C GLU A 27 -6.17 8.17 -14.31
N ASN A 28 -6.84 7.18 -14.92
CA ASN A 28 -8.29 7.15 -15.11
C ASN A 28 -8.79 5.68 -15.16
N THR A 29 -10.10 5.49 -15.17
CA THR A 29 -10.73 4.14 -15.18
C THR A 29 -10.97 3.58 -16.57
N ASP A 30 -10.58 4.31 -17.63
CA ASP A 30 -10.68 3.86 -19.02
C ASP A 30 -9.69 2.72 -19.34
N TYR A 31 -9.94 2.03 -20.47
CA TYR A 31 -9.14 0.88 -20.90
C TYR A 31 -7.64 1.19 -21.03
N TRP A 32 -7.27 2.31 -21.62
CA TRP A 32 -5.88 2.62 -21.92
C TRP A 32 -5.10 3.04 -20.67
N SER A 33 -5.72 3.84 -19.81
CA SER A 33 -5.16 4.21 -18.50
C SER A 33 -4.94 2.97 -17.63
N MET A 34 -5.93 2.07 -17.59
CA MET A 34 -5.82 0.80 -16.87
C MET A 34 -4.76 -0.11 -17.47
N ARG A 35 -4.69 -0.21 -18.81
CA ARG A 35 -3.68 -1.03 -19.49
C ARG A 35 -2.27 -0.56 -19.20
N LYS A 36 -2.03 0.76 -19.23
CA LYS A 36 -0.73 1.38 -18.90
C LYS A 36 -0.32 1.07 -17.46
N TYR A 37 -1.23 1.27 -16.52
CA TYR A 37 -1.00 0.97 -15.10
C TYR A 37 -0.73 -0.51 -14.84
N LEU A 38 -1.57 -1.40 -15.34
CA LEU A 38 -1.41 -2.84 -15.19
C LEU A 38 -0.13 -3.34 -15.85
N LYS A 39 0.25 -2.80 -17.01
CA LYS A 39 1.51 -3.14 -17.65
C LYS A 39 2.70 -2.80 -16.76
N GLN A 40 2.72 -1.60 -16.17
CA GLN A 40 3.80 -1.18 -15.27
C GLN A 40 3.85 -2.06 -14.02
N PHE A 41 2.70 -2.30 -13.39
CA PHE A 41 2.56 -3.09 -12.16
C PHE A 41 2.96 -4.56 -12.36
N LEU A 42 2.42 -5.21 -13.38
CA LEU A 42 2.64 -6.62 -13.64
C LEU A 42 3.97 -6.92 -14.37
N SER A 43 4.69 -5.90 -14.84
CA SER A 43 6.05 -6.04 -15.35
C SER A 43 7.12 -6.02 -14.25
N ASP A 44 6.75 -5.67 -13.02
CA ASP A 44 7.68 -5.65 -11.90
C ASP A 44 8.01 -7.07 -11.45
N ARG A 45 9.30 -7.41 -11.45
CA ARG A 45 9.78 -8.72 -11.02
C ARG A 45 9.58 -9.00 -9.54
N ARG A 46 9.48 -7.94 -8.73
CA ARG A 46 9.18 -8.08 -7.30
C ARG A 46 7.72 -8.48 -7.06
N VAL A 47 6.84 -8.17 -8.02
CA VAL A 47 5.41 -8.52 -7.97
C VAL A 47 5.15 -9.84 -8.66
N ILE A 48 5.74 -10.02 -9.85
CA ILE A 48 5.60 -11.25 -10.64
C ILE A 48 6.98 -11.84 -10.89
N ASP A 49 7.30 -12.85 -10.13
CA ASP A 49 8.58 -13.57 -10.19
C ASP A 49 8.44 -14.86 -11.00
N VAL A 50 8.28 -14.68 -12.32
CA VAL A 50 8.12 -15.75 -13.31
C VAL A 50 9.17 -15.58 -14.41
N PHE A 51 9.47 -16.64 -15.16
CA PHE A 51 10.40 -16.62 -16.30
C PHE A 51 10.01 -15.54 -17.31
N LYS A 52 10.88 -14.54 -17.48
CA LYS A 52 10.58 -13.28 -18.19
C LYS A 52 9.97 -13.44 -19.60
N PRO A 53 10.57 -14.23 -20.54
CA PRO A 53 10.03 -14.31 -21.89
C PRO A 53 8.60 -14.85 -21.93
N LEU A 54 8.32 -15.90 -21.15
CA LEU A 54 6.98 -16.48 -21.06
C LEU A 54 5.99 -15.47 -20.45
N TRP A 55 6.40 -14.81 -19.36
CA TRP A 55 5.56 -13.79 -18.72
C TRP A 55 5.27 -12.62 -19.65
N TRP A 56 6.26 -12.18 -20.43
CA TRP A 56 6.06 -11.10 -21.39
C TRP A 56 4.97 -11.41 -22.42
N LEU A 57 4.93 -12.63 -22.94
CA LEU A 57 3.91 -13.10 -23.87
C LEU A 57 2.52 -13.13 -23.20
N ILE A 58 2.42 -13.71 -22.01
CA ILE A 58 1.18 -13.81 -21.24
C ILE A 58 0.67 -12.41 -20.86
N LEU A 59 1.55 -11.54 -20.40
CA LEU A 59 1.20 -10.18 -20.00
C LEU A 59 0.70 -9.36 -21.18
N ASN A 60 1.48 -9.26 -22.27
CA ASN A 60 1.13 -8.39 -23.41
C ASN A 60 0.03 -9.00 -24.29
N GLY A 61 -0.18 -10.29 -24.25
CA GLY A 61 -1.30 -11.00 -24.91
C GLY A 61 -2.58 -10.92 -24.05
N PRO A 62 -3.02 -12.05 -23.48
CA PRO A 62 -4.35 -12.15 -22.87
C PRO A 62 -4.56 -11.22 -21.68
N ILE A 63 -3.56 -11.03 -20.82
CA ILE A 63 -3.76 -10.22 -19.61
C ILE A 63 -4.08 -8.77 -19.97
N LEU A 64 -3.23 -8.10 -20.76
CA LEU A 64 -3.44 -6.70 -21.13
C LEU A 64 -4.51 -6.50 -22.22
N ALA A 65 -5.02 -7.57 -22.83
CA ALA A 65 -6.20 -7.50 -23.70
C ALA A 65 -7.52 -7.44 -22.91
N PHE A 66 -7.67 -8.26 -21.87
CA PHE A 66 -8.97 -8.43 -21.20
C PHE A 66 -9.03 -7.82 -19.78
N ARG A 67 -7.94 -7.90 -19.00
CA ARG A 67 -7.95 -7.45 -17.61
C ARG A 67 -8.18 -5.93 -17.43
N PRO A 68 -7.71 -5.02 -18.33
CA PRO A 68 -7.95 -3.59 -18.18
C PRO A 68 -9.43 -3.22 -18.08
N GLN A 69 -10.29 -3.85 -18.89
CA GLN A 69 -11.72 -3.58 -18.86
C GLN A 69 -12.36 -4.04 -17.54
N LYS A 70 -12.01 -5.24 -17.07
CA LYS A 70 -12.53 -5.77 -15.79
C LYS A 70 -12.06 -4.90 -14.62
N SER A 71 -10.77 -4.60 -14.56
CA SER A 71 -10.19 -3.76 -13.49
C SER A 71 -10.74 -2.33 -13.54
N GLY A 72 -10.93 -1.75 -14.75
CA GLY A 72 -11.52 -0.42 -14.90
C GLY A 72 -12.93 -0.32 -14.31
N LYS A 73 -13.75 -1.36 -14.45
CA LYS A 73 -15.08 -1.44 -13.81
C LYS A 73 -14.98 -1.44 -12.27
N ALA A 74 -14.03 -2.19 -11.72
CA ALA A 74 -13.80 -2.23 -10.27
C ALA A 74 -13.32 -0.86 -9.75
N TYR A 75 -12.34 -0.25 -10.41
CA TYR A 75 -11.89 1.10 -10.07
C TYR A 75 -12.99 2.15 -10.18
N LYS A 76 -13.90 2.03 -11.16
CA LYS A 76 -15.03 2.95 -11.32
C LYS A 76 -15.99 2.93 -10.13
N ARG A 77 -16.15 1.78 -9.44
CA ARG A 77 -17.01 1.68 -8.24
C ARG A 77 -16.52 2.51 -7.06
N ILE A 78 -15.20 2.73 -6.97
CA ILE A 78 -14.56 3.48 -5.88
C ILE A 78 -14.07 4.87 -6.29
N TRP A 79 -14.24 5.23 -7.56
CA TRP A 79 -13.70 6.47 -8.11
C TRP A 79 -14.53 7.67 -7.69
N ASP A 80 -13.88 8.68 -7.11
CA ASP A 80 -14.54 9.96 -6.81
C ASP A 80 -14.59 10.81 -8.10
N GLU A 81 -15.78 11.32 -8.45
CA GLU A 81 -15.96 12.09 -9.69
C GLU A 81 -15.13 13.38 -9.74
N LYS A 82 -14.84 13.98 -8.59
CA LYS A 82 -14.10 15.25 -8.49
C LYS A 82 -12.61 15.05 -8.16
N LYS A 83 -12.29 14.07 -7.31
CA LYS A 83 -10.95 13.86 -6.76
C LYS A 83 -10.20 12.70 -7.42
N GLY A 84 -10.91 11.84 -8.17
CA GLY A 84 -10.32 10.67 -8.79
C GLY A 84 -10.08 9.51 -7.82
N SER A 85 -8.92 8.88 -7.91
CA SER A 85 -8.57 7.72 -7.09
C SER A 85 -8.45 8.05 -5.59
N PRO A 86 -9.14 7.31 -4.70
CA PRO A 86 -8.99 7.43 -3.24
C PRO A 86 -7.54 7.37 -2.78
N LEU A 87 -6.77 6.40 -3.27
CA LEU A 87 -5.36 6.25 -2.93
C LEU A 87 -4.56 7.52 -3.20
N ARG A 88 -4.83 8.23 -4.30
CA ARG A 88 -4.13 9.47 -4.66
C ARG A 88 -4.52 10.62 -3.73
N TYR A 89 -5.81 10.98 -3.66
CA TYR A 89 -6.20 12.18 -2.91
C TYR A 89 -6.01 12.03 -1.40
N ILE A 90 -6.07 10.79 -0.87
CA ILE A 90 -5.75 10.54 0.56
C ILE A 90 -4.25 10.69 0.80
N THR A 91 -3.40 10.16 -0.09
CA THR A 91 -1.94 10.35 0.00
C THR A 91 -1.57 11.84 -0.06
N GLU A 92 -2.21 12.62 -0.93
CA GLU A 92 -2.04 14.07 -1.01
C GLU A 92 -2.48 14.78 0.28
N SER A 93 -3.59 14.36 0.86
CA SER A 93 -4.06 14.87 2.15
C SER A 93 -3.10 14.54 3.30
N GLN A 94 -2.54 13.34 3.32
CA GLN A 94 -1.52 12.94 4.29
C GLN A 94 -0.26 13.80 4.15
N LEU A 95 0.22 13.99 2.91
CA LEU A 95 1.36 14.87 2.63
C LEU A 95 1.12 16.28 3.18
N LYS A 96 -0.04 16.87 2.87
CA LYS A 96 -0.39 18.22 3.33
C LYS A 96 -0.37 18.34 4.86
N LYS A 97 -0.96 17.36 5.55
CA LYS A 97 -0.96 17.34 7.03
C LYS A 97 0.46 17.23 7.61
N ILE A 98 1.36 16.50 6.95
CA ILE A 98 2.77 16.41 7.35
C ILE A 98 3.48 17.74 7.09
N GLN A 99 3.31 18.34 5.91
CA GLN A 99 3.88 19.65 5.57
C GLN A 99 3.45 20.72 6.58
N ASP A 100 2.17 20.76 6.96
CA ASP A 100 1.63 21.70 7.94
C ASP A 100 2.29 21.55 9.33
N LYS A 101 2.63 20.31 9.72
CA LYS A 101 3.34 20.05 10.98
C LYS A 101 4.78 20.57 10.99
N PHE A 102 5.42 20.60 9.85
CA PHE A 102 6.84 20.98 9.72
C PHE A 102 7.05 22.31 8.98
N LYS A 103 5.99 23.12 8.83
CA LYS A 103 6.01 24.38 8.06
C LYS A 103 7.03 25.41 8.54
N SER A 104 7.48 25.33 9.77
CA SER A 104 8.50 26.23 10.35
C SER A 104 9.94 25.82 10.00
N ASN A 105 10.16 24.72 9.31
CA ASN A 105 11.48 24.20 8.97
C ASN A 105 11.70 24.23 7.44
N ASP A 106 12.24 25.34 6.94
CA ASP A 106 12.50 25.58 5.53
C ASP A 106 13.57 24.64 4.92
N SER A 107 14.33 23.93 5.74
CA SER A 107 15.32 22.96 5.26
C SER A 107 14.70 21.63 4.84
N LEU A 108 13.44 21.37 5.20
CA LEU A 108 12.72 20.14 4.87
C LEU A 108 11.78 20.36 3.68
N ILE A 109 11.90 19.51 2.68
CA ILE A 109 10.99 19.48 1.53
C ILE A 109 10.30 18.13 1.51
N PHE A 110 8.98 18.15 1.67
CA PHE A 110 8.13 16.97 1.59
C PHE A 110 7.47 16.90 0.22
N ASP A 111 7.47 15.70 -0.36
CA ASP A 111 6.72 15.41 -1.58
C ASP A 111 6.21 13.96 -1.55
N TYR A 112 5.35 13.58 -2.50
CA TYR A 112 4.90 12.20 -2.63
C TYR A 112 5.11 11.69 -4.05
N SER A 113 5.18 10.37 -4.17
CA SER A 113 5.19 9.68 -5.46
C SER A 113 4.44 8.37 -5.39
N MET A 114 4.18 7.83 -6.57
CA MET A 114 3.57 6.51 -6.75
C MET A 114 4.61 5.54 -7.28
N ARG A 115 4.62 4.31 -6.78
CA ARG A 115 5.47 3.25 -7.33
C ARG A 115 5.05 2.92 -8.75
N TYR A 116 3.74 2.89 -9.01
CA TYR A 116 3.15 2.69 -10.33
C TYR A 116 2.20 3.84 -10.67
N GLY A 117 2.28 4.34 -11.91
CA GLY A 117 1.52 5.51 -12.35
C GLY A 117 2.22 6.83 -12.04
N LYS A 118 1.44 7.88 -11.80
CA LYS A 118 1.91 9.26 -11.62
C LYS A 118 1.48 9.85 -10.27
N PRO A 119 2.32 10.75 -9.67
CA PRO A 119 3.67 11.13 -10.11
C PRO A 119 4.67 10.02 -9.82
N SER A 120 5.62 9.80 -10.71
CA SER A 120 6.59 8.70 -10.57
C SER A 120 7.70 9.02 -9.57
N ILE A 121 8.34 7.97 -9.03
CA ILE A 121 9.50 8.08 -8.13
C ILE A 121 10.63 8.87 -8.80
N ASN A 122 10.94 8.53 -10.05
CA ASN A 122 12.03 9.18 -10.78
C ASN A 122 11.81 10.69 -10.95
N GLU A 123 10.58 11.11 -11.34
CA GLU A 123 10.23 12.53 -11.51
C GLU A 123 10.37 13.30 -10.18
N LYS A 124 9.90 12.70 -9.09
CA LYS A 124 9.92 13.37 -7.78
C LYS A 124 11.30 13.42 -7.15
N LEU A 125 12.10 12.39 -7.31
CA LEU A 125 13.51 12.41 -6.88
C LEU A 125 14.31 13.45 -7.65
N GLU A 126 14.10 13.56 -8.96
CA GLU A 126 14.73 14.59 -9.79
C GLU A 126 14.36 16.00 -9.33
N LEU A 127 13.07 16.23 -9.10
CA LEU A 127 12.57 17.51 -8.62
C LEU A 127 13.15 17.90 -7.25
N LEU A 128 13.21 16.96 -6.30
CA LEU A 128 13.81 17.19 -4.99
C LEU A 128 15.31 17.51 -5.10
N PHE A 129 16.02 16.79 -5.96
CA PHE A 129 17.43 17.04 -6.22
C PHE A 129 17.67 18.43 -6.81
N GLN A 130 16.87 18.83 -7.81
CA GLN A 130 16.92 20.17 -8.41
C GLN A 130 16.59 21.29 -7.40
N LYS A 131 15.75 21.00 -6.40
CA LYS A 131 15.44 21.94 -5.29
C LYS A 131 16.55 22.03 -4.25
N GLY A 132 17.67 21.35 -4.44
CA GLY A 132 18.84 21.41 -3.56
C GLY A 132 18.82 20.39 -2.42
N CYS A 133 18.06 19.29 -2.55
CA CYS A 133 18.11 18.23 -1.56
C CYS A 133 19.34 17.34 -1.75
N SER A 134 20.33 17.47 -0.87
CA SER A 134 21.51 16.61 -0.81
C SER A 134 21.32 15.35 0.05
N LYS A 135 20.26 15.31 0.81
CA LYS A 135 19.85 14.19 1.65
C LYS A 135 18.40 13.84 1.32
N LEU A 136 18.12 12.57 1.09
CA LEU A 136 16.79 12.09 0.74
C LEU A 136 16.37 11.00 1.73
N LEU A 137 15.22 11.18 2.37
CA LEU A 137 14.56 10.17 3.17
C LEU A 137 13.42 9.55 2.35
N ILE A 138 13.50 8.26 2.12
CA ILE A 138 12.49 7.49 1.41
C ILE A 138 11.56 6.83 2.41
N LEU A 139 10.28 7.17 2.32
CA LEU A 139 9.23 6.73 3.22
C LEU A 139 8.17 5.92 2.47
N PRO A 140 8.37 4.61 2.28
CA PRO A 140 7.33 3.74 1.74
C PRO A 140 6.13 3.70 2.70
N LEU A 141 4.93 3.94 2.17
CA LEU A 141 3.70 3.93 2.96
C LEU A 141 3.16 2.50 3.14
N TYR A 142 4.06 1.58 3.46
CA TYR A 142 3.76 0.18 3.77
C TYR A 142 4.32 -0.14 5.16
N PRO A 143 3.46 -0.33 6.17
CA PRO A 143 3.93 -0.65 7.52
C PRO A 143 4.70 -1.97 7.56
N GLN A 144 4.19 -3.00 6.89
CA GLN A 144 4.78 -4.32 6.77
C GLN A 144 5.69 -4.35 5.53
N TYR A 145 6.92 -4.82 5.70
CA TYR A 145 7.82 -5.03 4.56
C TYR A 145 7.36 -6.23 3.73
N SER A 146 7.39 -6.06 2.41
CA SER A 146 7.44 -7.16 1.44
C SER A 146 8.36 -6.80 0.29
N ALA A 147 8.93 -7.82 -0.34
CA ALA A 147 9.71 -7.63 -1.56
C ALA A 147 8.88 -6.97 -2.67
N SER A 148 7.59 -7.31 -2.78
CA SER A 148 6.66 -6.75 -3.77
C SER A 148 6.26 -5.29 -3.52
N THR A 149 6.53 -4.75 -2.35
CA THR A 149 6.20 -3.37 -1.96
C THR A 149 7.46 -2.56 -1.66
N THR A 150 8.03 -2.71 -0.47
CA THR A 150 9.16 -1.89 -0.01
C THR A 150 10.42 -2.09 -0.87
N ALA A 151 10.79 -3.34 -1.21
CA ALA A 151 11.96 -3.56 -2.05
C ALA A 151 11.72 -3.08 -3.49
N SER A 152 10.51 -3.22 -4.02
CA SER A 152 10.13 -2.66 -5.32
C SER A 152 10.31 -1.15 -5.38
N VAL A 153 9.95 -0.42 -4.31
CA VAL A 153 10.20 1.02 -4.17
C VAL A 153 11.68 1.32 -4.15
N GLN A 154 12.46 0.58 -3.34
CA GLN A 154 13.90 0.77 -3.21
C GLN A 154 14.62 0.52 -4.53
N ASP A 155 14.24 -0.50 -5.29
CA ASP A 155 14.81 -0.79 -6.61
C ASP A 155 14.68 0.41 -7.56
N GLU A 156 13.53 1.12 -7.58
CA GLU A 156 13.36 2.31 -8.42
C GLU A 156 14.18 3.50 -7.94
N VAL A 157 14.28 3.70 -6.63
CA VAL A 157 15.12 4.74 -6.03
C VAL A 157 16.60 4.49 -6.39
N PHE A 158 17.07 3.25 -6.26
CA PHE A 158 18.46 2.88 -6.58
C PHE A 158 18.74 2.97 -8.08
N LYS A 159 17.80 2.59 -8.94
CA LYS A 159 17.91 2.79 -10.40
C LYS A 159 18.06 4.28 -10.77
N TRP A 160 17.35 5.18 -10.09
CA TRP A 160 17.54 6.60 -10.29
C TRP A 160 18.91 7.07 -9.80
N LEU A 161 19.35 6.61 -8.61
CA LEU A 161 20.63 6.97 -8.00
C LEU A 161 21.81 6.55 -8.88
N LEU A 162 21.79 5.35 -9.45
CA LEU A 162 22.83 4.84 -10.33
C LEU A 162 23.06 5.70 -11.59
N LYS A 163 22.10 6.52 -12.00
CA LYS A 163 22.22 7.44 -13.14
C LYS A 163 22.87 8.78 -12.78
N LYS A 164 23.11 9.04 -11.49
CA LYS A 164 23.61 10.34 -11.02
C LYS A 164 25.13 10.36 -10.97
N ARG A 165 25.73 11.40 -11.55
CA ARG A 165 27.17 11.68 -11.43
C ARG A 165 27.53 12.03 -9.99
N TRP A 166 26.75 12.89 -9.35
CA TRP A 166 26.80 13.15 -7.92
C TRP A 166 25.56 12.58 -7.26
N GLN A 167 25.79 11.63 -6.36
CA GLN A 167 24.73 10.90 -5.66
C GLN A 167 24.41 11.59 -4.35
N PRO A 168 23.15 12.02 -4.11
CA PRO A 168 22.74 12.50 -2.80
C PRO A 168 22.75 11.33 -1.79
N SER A 169 22.89 11.68 -0.49
CA SER A 169 22.74 10.71 0.57
C SER A 169 21.30 10.22 0.65
N ILE A 170 21.09 8.91 0.56
CA ILE A 170 19.76 8.29 0.66
C ILE A 170 19.64 7.50 1.95
N ARG A 171 18.52 7.66 2.64
CA ARG A 171 18.08 6.79 3.75
C ARG A 171 16.69 6.28 3.46
N THR A 172 16.45 5.00 3.74
CA THR A 172 15.13 4.41 3.78
C THR A 172 14.73 4.19 5.23
N ILE A 173 13.45 4.33 5.54
CA ILE A 173 12.98 3.98 6.88
C ILE A 173 12.91 2.45 7.04
N ALA A 174 13.12 1.99 8.27
CA ALA A 174 12.81 0.61 8.62
C ALA A 174 11.29 0.34 8.52
N PRO A 175 10.86 -0.91 8.31
CA PRO A 175 9.45 -1.28 8.44
C PRO A 175 8.92 -0.88 9.83
N TRP A 176 7.72 -0.33 9.86
CA TRP A 176 7.13 0.27 11.08
C TRP A 176 5.85 -0.44 11.54
N PHE A 177 5.77 -1.74 11.19
CA PHE A 177 4.65 -2.64 11.43
C PHE A 177 4.34 -2.86 12.92
N ASP A 178 5.29 -2.59 13.81
CA ASP A 178 5.19 -2.75 15.27
C ASP A 178 5.41 -1.44 16.04
N ASP A 179 5.44 -0.30 15.34
CA ASP A 179 5.52 1.02 15.98
C ASP A 179 4.32 1.26 16.90
N ASP A 180 4.58 1.62 18.17
CA ASP A 180 3.51 1.76 19.18
C ASP A 180 2.48 2.83 18.81
N LYS A 181 2.87 3.93 18.15
CA LYS A 181 1.93 4.98 17.73
C LYS A 181 1.04 4.49 16.60
N TYR A 182 1.61 3.73 15.65
CA TYR A 182 0.85 3.10 14.59
C TYR A 182 -0.19 2.11 15.16
N ILE A 183 0.24 1.20 16.02
CA ILE A 183 -0.66 0.21 16.67
C ILE A 183 -1.73 0.90 17.51
N THR A 184 -1.35 1.93 18.28
CA THR A 184 -2.29 2.69 19.11
C THR A 184 -3.34 3.40 18.26
N ASN A 185 -2.95 4.04 17.16
CA ASN A 185 -3.88 4.72 16.25
C ASN A 185 -4.87 3.72 15.61
N ILE A 186 -4.41 2.55 15.18
CA ILE A 186 -5.28 1.48 14.68
C ILE A 186 -6.27 1.03 15.77
N ALA A 187 -5.78 0.74 16.97
CA ALA A 187 -6.65 0.33 18.08
C ALA A 187 -7.70 1.39 18.42
N ASN A 188 -7.31 2.68 18.43
CA ASN A 188 -8.24 3.78 18.67
C ASN A 188 -9.31 3.87 17.58
N SER A 189 -8.93 3.74 16.30
CA SER A 189 -9.90 3.78 15.19
C SER A 189 -10.90 2.62 15.28
N ILE A 190 -10.45 1.42 15.66
CA ILE A 190 -11.32 0.27 15.92
C ILE A 190 -12.31 0.58 17.06
N GLN A 191 -11.82 1.13 18.17
CA GLN A 191 -12.67 1.48 19.30
C GLN A 191 -13.70 2.56 18.95
N GLU A 192 -13.30 3.56 18.16
CA GLU A 192 -14.22 4.60 17.67
C GLU A 192 -15.30 4.01 16.75
N SER A 193 -14.94 3.06 15.90
CA SER A 193 -15.92 2.34 15.10
C SER A 193 -16.89 1.57 15.97
N PHE A 194 -16.43 0.84 16.99
CA PHE A 194 -17.30 0.11 17.92
C PHE A 194 -18.26 1.01 18.69
N LYS A 195 -17.85 2.26 19.01
CA LYS A 195 -18.76 3.24 19.63
C LYS A 195 -19.94 3.60 18.71
N LYS A 196 -19.69 3.64 17.39
CA LYS A 196 -20.71 4.00 16.38
C LYS A 196 -21.60 2.83 16.00
N THR A 197 -21.02 1.66 15.81
CA THR A 197 -21.68 0.49 15.23
C THR A 197 -21.96 -0.62 16.24
N GLY A 198 -21.45 -0.49 17.48
CA GLY A 198 -21.49 -1.51 18.52
C GLY A 198 -20.39 -2.55 18.37
N LYS A 199 -20.02 -3.19 19.46
CA LYS A 199 -18.95 -4.19 19.52
C LYS A 199 -19.32 -5.44 18.71
N PRO A 200 -18.43 -5.94 17.81
CA PRO A 200 -18.69 -7.18 17.06
C PRO A 200 -18.44 -8.42 17.92
N GLU A 201 -18.94 -9.55 17.44
CA GLU A 201 -18.67 -10.88 18.03
C GLU A 201 -17.29 -11.38 17.63
N HIS A 202 -16.82 -11.01 16.42
CA HIS A 202 -15.51 -11.40 15.91
C HIS A 202 -14.82 -10.22 15.20
N LEU A 203 -13.50 -10.07 15.43
CA LEU A 203 -12.66 -9.07 14.77
C LEU A 203 -11.68 -9.77 13.83
N ILE A 204 -11.72 -9.39 12.55
CA ILE A 204 -10.78 -9.84 11.53
C ILE A 204 -9.79 -8.71 11.23
N VAL A 205 -8.50 -9.02 11.25
CA VAL A 205 -7.43 -8.14 10.80
C VAL A 205 -6.90 -8.71 9.49
N SER A 206 -7.34 -8.12 8.37
CA SER A 206 -7.06 -8.60 7.02
C SER A 206 -5.89 -7.86 6.41
N PHE A 207 -4.94 -8.59 5.82
CA PHE A 207 -3.82 -8.05 5.06
C PHE A 207 -3.90 -8.51 3.61
N HIS A 208 -3.26 -7.80 2.70
CA HIS A 208 -3.12 -8.31 1.34
C HIS A 208 -2.31 -9.61 1.36
N GLY A 209 -2.81 -10.65 0.72
CA GLY A 209 -2.09 -11.90 0.58
C GLY A 209 -0.85 -11.76 -0.30
N VAL A 210 0.10 -12.67 -0.09
CA VAL A 210 1.22 -12.90 -1.01
C VAL A 210 1.39 -14.40 -1.20
N PRO A 211 2.00 -14.86 -2.31
CA PRO A 211 2.32 -16.27 -2.50
C PRO A 211 3.14 -16.83 -1.33
N ARG A 212 2.77 -18.02 -0.84
CA ARG A 212 3.45 -18.70 0.27
C ARG A 212 4.96 -18.87 0.02
N ARG A 213 5.37 -19.03 -1.23
CA ARG A 213 6.79 -19.14 -1.59
C ARG A 213 7.60 -17.91 -1.19
N TYR A 214 7.02 -16.70 -1.08
CA TYR A 214 7.74 -15.52 -0.62
C TYR A 214 8.24 -15.69 0.81
N LEU A 215 7.38 -16.22 1.70
CA LEU A 215 7.79 -16.58 3.06
C LEU A 215 8.96 -17.58 3.05
N LEU A 216 8.89 -18.62 2.21
CA LEU A 216 9.92 -19.65 2.11
C LEU A 216 11.25 -19.10 1.52
N LEU A 217 11.19 -18.04 0.76
CA LEU A 217 12.36 -17.30 0.23
C LEU A 217 12.88 -16.22 1.20
N GLY A 218 12.33 -16.13 2.41
CA GLY A 218 12.82 -15.22 3.45
C GLY A 218 12.16 -13.84 3.47
N ASP A 219 11.04 -13.63 2.76
CA ASP A 219 10.27 -12.37 2.89
C ASP A 219 9.60 -12.32 4.27
N PRO A 220 9.86 -11.30 5.11
CA PRO A 220 9.36 -11.24 6.48
C PRO A 220 7.89 -10.82 6.57
N TYR A 221 7.20 -10.59 5.45
CA TYR A 221 5.86 -10.03 5.41
C TYR A 221 4.85 -10.74 6.31
N HIS A 222 4.81 -12.08 6.23
CA HIS A 222 3.93 -12.89 7.09
C HIS A 222 4.18 -12.60 8.58
N CYS A 223 5.44 -12.60 9.01
CA CYS A 223 5.81 -12.35 10.42
C CYS A 223 5.42 -10.93 10.86
N HIS A 224 5.60 -9.93 9.97
CA HIS A 224 5.20 -8.56 10.24
C HIS A 224 3.68 -8.43 10.38
N CYS A 225 2.89 -9.07 9.50
CA CYS A 225 1.43 -9.09 9.60
C CYS A 225 0.94 -9.75 10.89
N GLN A 226 1.50 -10.92 11.23
CA GLN A 226 1.16 -11.63 12.47
C GLN A 226 1.50 -10.81 13.73
N LYS A 227 2.67 -10.15 13.74
CA LYS A 227 3.06 -9.30 14.86
C LYS A 227 2.16 -8.06 14.98
N THR A 228 1.84 -7.40 13.86
CA THR A 228 0.88 -6.28 13.85
C THR A 228 -0.48 -6.71 14.41
N GLY A 229 -1.02 -7.83 13.92
CA GLY A 229 -2.30 -8.38 14.42
C GLY A 229 -2.27 -8.68 15.90
N ARG A 230 -1.23 -9.36 16.37
CA ARG A 230 -1.05 -9.67 17.80
C ARG A 230 -1.00 -8.39 18.66
N LEU A 231 -0.22 -7.38 18.26
CA LEU A 231 -0.12 -6.12 19.00
C LEU A 231 -1.44 -5.35 19.04
N ILE A 232 -2.21 -5.35 17.96
CA ILE A 232 -3.57 -4.78 17.92
C ILE A 232 -4.47 -5.51 18.93
N LYS A 233 -4.46 -6.86 18.89
CA LYS A 233 -5.24 -7.69 19.81
C LYS A 233 -4.91 -7.40 21.28
N GLU A 234 -3.62 -7.35 21.62
CA GLU A 234 -3.12 -7.04 22.97
C GLU A 234 -3.56 -5.63 23.41
N LYS A 235 -3.42 -4.63 22.55
CA LYS A 235 -3.82 -3.24 22.83
C LYS A 235 -5.32 -3.11 23.07
N LEU A 236 -6.15 -3.87 22.35
CA LEU A 236 -7.60 -3.93 22.51
C LEU A 236 -8.05 -4.83 23.66
N LYS A 237 -7.17 -5.63 24.24
CA LYS A 237 -7.49 -6.73 25.18
C LYS A 237 -8.58 -7.64 24.61
N TRP A 238 -8.46 -8.00 23.33
CA TRP A 238 -9.45 -8.78 22.60
C TRP A 238 -9.26 -10.29 22.85
N PRO A 239 -10.35 -11.06 23.05
CA PRO A 239 -10.24 -12.50 23.30
C PRO A 239 -9.67 -13.27 22.10
N ASP A 240 -8.82 -14.26 22.33
CA ASP A 240 -8.16 -15.03 21.28
C ASP A 240 -9.13 -15.76 20.35
N ASN A 241 -10.17 -16.35 20.92
CA ASN A 241 -11.18 -17.11 20.17
C ASN A 241 -12.15 -16.23 19.33
N LYS A 242 -12.01 -14.90 19.42
CA LYS A 242 -12.83 -13.92 18.68
C LYS A 242 -11.97 -12.99 17.80
N PHE A 243 -10.79 -13.45 17.44
CA PHE A 243 -9.81 -12.68 16.68
C PHE A 243 -9.14 -13.53 15.60
N THR A 244 -9.06 -13.01 14.39
CA THR A 244 -8.37 -13.70 13.28
C THR A 244 -7.52 -12.73 12.49
N VAL A 245 -6.25 -13.11 12.25
CA VAL A 245 -5.41 -12.49 11.22
C VAL A 245 -5.61 -13.29 9.93
N SER A 246 -6.01 -12.61 8.83
CA SER A 246 -6.30 -13.27 7.56
C SER A 246 -5.67 -12.52 6.38
N PHE A 247 -5.71 -13.14 5.19
CA PHE A 247 -5.13 -12.60 3.97
C PHE A 247 -6.16 -12.57 2.84
N GLN A 248 -6.27 -11.41 2.18
CA GLN A 248 -7.21 -11.14 1.08
C GLN A 248 -6.52 -11.10 -0.29
N SER A 249 -7.30 -10.91 -1.36
CA SER A 249 -6.82 -10.56 -2.71
C SER A 249 -5.99 -11.66 -3.40
N ARG A 250 -6.22 -12.93 -3.08
CA ARG A 250 -5.52 -14.04 -3.75
C ARG A 250 -5.92 -14.14 -5.23
N PHE A 251 -4.97 -14.49 -6.07
CA PHE A 251 -5.23 -14.75 -7.49
C PHE A 251 -4.28 -15.82 -8.06
N GLY A 252 -4.73 -16.46 -9.16
CA GLY A 252 -3.96 -17.53 -9.81
C GLY A 252 -3.98 -18.86 -9.05
N PRO A 253 -3.27 -19.88 -9.57
CA PRO A 253 -3.31 -21.25 -9.04
C PRO A 253 -2.33 -21.51 -7.89
N GLU A 254 -1.42 -20.58 -7.60
CA GLU A 254 -0.39 -20.74 -6.57
C GLU A 254 -1.01 -20.67 -5.17
N GLU A 255 -0.41 -21.36 -4.20
CA GLU A 255 -0.80 -21.27 -2.80
C GLU A 255 -0.35 -19.93 -2.21
N TRP A 256 -1.27 -19.22 -1.56
CA TRP A 256 -1.04 -17.95 -0.87
C TRP A 256 -1.02 -18.13 0.64
N LEU A 257 -0.61 -17.08 1.35
CA LEU A 257 -0.66 -17.06 2.82
C LEU A 257 -2.10 -17.27 3.31
N LYS A 258 -2.23 -18.10 4.36
CA LYS A 258 -3.50 -18.48 4.99
C LYS A 258 -3.59 -17.92 6.42
N PRO A 259 -4.80 -17.85 7.01
CA PRO A 259 -6.12 -18.17 6.44
C PRO A 259 -6.58 -17.10 5.42
N TYR A 260 -7.42 -17.49 4.46
CA TYR A 260 -7.99 -16.57 3.50
C TYR A 260 -9.18 -15.82 4.10
N THR A 261 -9.30 -14.52 3.82
CA THR A 261 -10.35 -13.67 4.41
C THR A 261 -11.75 -14.12 3.98
N ASP A 262 -11.95 -14.44 2.71
CA ASP A 262 -13.22 -14.95 2.18
C ASP A 262 -13.64 -16.27 2.82
N GLU A 263 -12.73 -17.23 2.95
CA GLU A 263 -12.99 -18.52 3.60
C GLU A 263 -13.28 -18.35 5.11
N THR A 264 -12.53 -17.47 5.78
CA THR A 264 -12.75 -17.11 7.20
C THR A 264 -14.16 -16.52 7.42
N LEU A 265 -14.61 -15.66 6.54
CA LEU A 265 -15.97 -15.09 6.60
C LEU A 265 -17.05 -16.18 6.46
N ILE A 266 -16.87 -17.08 5.50
CA ILE A 266 -17.79 -18.20 5.26
C ILE A 266 -17.85 -19.13 6.48
N GLU A 267 -16.71 -19.45 7.08
CA GLU A 267 -16.63 -20.30 8.26
C GLU A 267 -17.32 -19.65 9.47
N LEU A 268 -17.03 -18.38 9.75
CA LEU A 268 -17.68 -17.63 10.84
C LEU A 268 -19.18 -17.54 10.65
N ALA A 269 -19.66 -17.32 9.42
CA ALA A 269 -21.09 -17.31 9.12
C ALA A 269 -21.76 -18.68 9.37
N LYS A 270 -21.13 -19.76 8.94
CA LYS A 270 -21.60 -21.14 9.19
C LYS A 270 -21.66 -21.48 10.69
N ASN A 271 -20.72 -20.93 11.48
CA ASN A 271 -20.67 -21.09 12.92
C ASN A 271 -21.64 -20.17 13.67
N GLY A 272 -22.51 -19.43 12.97
CA GLY A 272 -23.56 -18.61 13.55
C GLY A 272 -23.12 -17.24 14.06
N THR A 273 -21.89 -16.79 13.76
CA THR A 273 -21.43 -15.44 14.09
C THR A 273 -22.30 -14.43 13.36
N LYS A 274 -22.94 -13.49 14.08
CA LYS A 274 -23.87 -12.53 13.50
C LYS A 274 -23.25 -11.19 13.16
N LYS A 275 -22.21 -10.82 13.90
CA LYS A 275 -21.57 -9.50 13.75
C LYS A 275 -20.06 -9.61 13.70
N ILE A 276 -19.48 -9.23 12.55
CA ILE A 276 -18.04 -9.23 12.31
C ILE A 276 -17.59 -7.81 12.01
N SER A 277 -16.40 -7.45 12.47
CA SER A 277 -15.70 -6.24 12.05
C SER A 277 -14.41 -6.63 11.36
N ILE A 278 -14.09 -5.98 10.24
CA ILE A 278 -12.86 -6.19 9.48
C ILE A 278 -12.07 -4.90 9.46
N ILE A 279 -10.77 -5.00 9.67
CA ILE A 279 -9.82 -3.90 9.46
C ILE A 279 -8.66 -4.37 8.60
N SER A 280 -8.15 -3.49 7.74
CA SER A 280 -7.02 -3.76 6.85
C SER A 280 -5.83 -2.84 7.18
N PRO A 281 -5.08 -3.10 8.27
CA PRO A 281 -4.05 -2.17 8.76
C PRO A 281 -2.84 -2.04 7.84
N GLY A 282 -2.62 -2.98 6.93
CA GLY A 282 -1.57 -2.88 5.91
C GLY A 282 -1.77 -1.75 4.90
N PHE A 283 -3.00 -1.22 4.81
CA PHE A 283 -3.37 -0.15 3.90
C PHE A 283 -3.53 1.17 4.68
N VAL A 284 -2.59 2.08 4.51
CA VAL A 284 -2.62 3.39 5.19
C VAL A 284 -3.43 4.45 4.43
N THR A 285 -3.98 4.07 3.30
CA THR A 285 -4.93 4.83 2.47
C THR A 285 -5.99 3.89 1.94
N ASP A 286 -7.20 4.39 1.78
CA ASP A 286 -8.22 3.62 1.07
C ASP A 286 -7.82 3.40 -0.39
N CYS A 287 -8.12 2.21 -0.87
CA CYS A 287 -7.77 1.74 -2.20
C CYS A 287 -8.80 0.72 -2.69
N LEU A 288 -8.53 0.04 -3.80
CA LEU A 288 -9.43 -0.97 -4.36
C LEU A 288 -9.68 -2.11 -3.36
N GLU A 289 -8.63 -2.55 -2.70
CA GLU A 289 -8.64 -3.67 -1.77
C GLU A 289 -9.45 -3.38 -0.50
N THR A 290 -9.53 -2.13 -0.06
CA THR A 290 -10.33 -1.75 1.12
C THR A 290 -11.76 -1.41 0.77
N LEU A 291 -11.98 -0.62 -0.29
CA LEU A 291 -13.29 -0.10 -0.64
C LEU A 291 -14.11 -1.05 -1.52
N ASP A 292 -13.47 -1.82 -2.39
CA ASP A 292 -14.18 -2.75 -3.26
C ASP A 292 -14.22 -4.17 -2.69
N GLU A 293 -13.07 -4.76 -2.39
CA GLU A 293 -13.03 -6.13 -1.89
C GLU A 293 -13.64 -6.27 -0.48
N ILE A 294 -13.22 -5.41 0.46
CA ILE A 294 -13.71 -5.53 1.84
C ILE A 294 -15.07 -4.87 2.03
N LYS A 295 -15.26 -3.64 1.54
CA LYS A 295 -16.50 -2.91 1.80
C LYS A 295 -17.67 -3.36 0.92
N ASN A 296 -17.40 -3.71 -0.37
CA ASN A 296 -18.47 -4.05 -1.31
C ASN A 296 -18.64 -5.57 -1.48
N GLU A 297 -17.55 -6.32 -1.73
CA GLU A 297 -17.63 -7.74 -2.09
C GLU A 297 -17.76 -8.66 -0.86
N ALA A 298 -17.01 -8.40 0.22
CA ALA A 298 -17.06 -9.23 1.43
C ALA A 298 -18.44 -9.24 2.11
N PRO A 299 -19.18 -8.10 2.26
CA PRO A 299 -20.53 -8.12 2.80
C PRO A 299 -21.51 -8.95 1.99
N VAL A 300 -21.41 -8.94 0.66
CA VAL A 300 -22.29 -9.73 -0.22
C VAL A 300 -22.11 -11.22 0.06
N SER A 301 -20.86 -11.69 0.13
CA SER A 301 -20.56 -13.09 0.44
C SER A 301 -21.08 -13.49 1.83
N TYR A 302 -20.98 -12.60 2.82
CA TYR A 302 -21.41 -12.85 4.18
C TYR A 302 -22.93 -12.82 4.31
N THR A 303 -23.63 -11.87 3.68
CA THR A 303 -25.10 -11.74 3.76
C THR A 303 -25.83 -12.86 3.02
N HIS A 304 -25.30 -13.34 1.90
CA HIS A 304 -25.85 -14.51 1.21
C HIS A 304 -25.85 -15.79 2.06
N LEU A 305 -24.98 -15.85 3.09
CA LEU A 305 -24.90 -16.96 4.05
C LEU A 305 -25.76 -16.72 5.32
N ARG A 306 -26.69 -15.74 5.30
CA ARG A 306 -27.58 -15.35 6.40
C ARG A 306 -26.88 -14.75 7.63
N ALA A 307 -25.69 -14.20 7.47
CA ALA A 307 -25.05 -13.42 8.52
C ALA A 307 -25.39 -11.93 8.37
N HIS A 308 -25.92 -11.30 9.41
CA HIS A 308 -26.31 -9.90 9.38
C HIS A 308 -25.14 -9.00 9.79
N GLU A 309 -24.89 -7.96 8.99
CA GLU A 309 -24.04 -6.80 9.22
C GLU A 309 -22.54 -7.03 9.29
N THR A 310 -21.87 -6.78 8.20
CA THR A 310 -20.47 -6.35 8.18
C THR A 310 -20.44 -4.85 8.45
N CYS A 311 -19.59 -4.39 9.37
CA CYS A 311 -19.30 -2.97 9.53
C CYS A 311 -18.06 -2.63 8.70
N PRO A 312 -18.22 -1.98 7.54
CA PRO A 312 -17.09 -1.44 6.81
C PRO A 312 -16.65 -0.11 7.43
N TYR A 313 -15.39 0.17 7.33
CA TYR A 313 -14.78 1.47 7.68
C TYR A 313 -15.02 2.51 6.63
#